data_df2ff573402f73e6778ec95f36a164c8
#
_entry.id   df2ff573402f73e6778ec95f36a164c8
#
_cell.length_a   1.000
_cell.length_b   1.000
_cell.length_c   1.000
_cell.angle_alpha   90.00
_cell.angle_beta   90.00
_cell.angle_gamma   90.00
#
_symmetry.space_group_name_H-M   'P 1'
#
loop_
_entity.id
_entity.type
_entity.pdbx_description
1 polymer ?
#
loop_
_entity_poly.entity_id
_entity_poly.type
_entity_poly.pdbx_seq_one_letter_code
_entity_poly.pdbx_strand_id
1 'polypeptide(L)'
;MCDRQIANIDISKEYDESLGTDDVHYQSFARMAAFFGRHMLPHRHEQYFQMHFLNSGQIELQLDDHRYSVEAPLFVLTPPSVPHAFITESDADGHVLTVREDLIWPLLEVLYPGTRETFGLPGICLSLADKPDELAALEHYWQLIERESVEQLPGREHTLTLLAQAVFTLLLRNAKLDDHAASGMRGELKLFQRFNMLIESHFHQHWTVPDYANELH
;
A
#
# COMPACT_ATOMS: atom_id res chain seq x y z
N MET A 1 -7.93 -24.64 16.62
CA MET A 1 -7.59 -23.95 15.40
C MET A 1 -6.24 -23.29 15.61
N CYS A 2 -5.24 -23.65 14.83
CA CYS A 2 -3.90 -23.07 14.99
C CYS A 2 -3.98 -21.62 14.51
N ASP A 3 -3.80 -20.69 15.43
CA ASP A 3 -3.72 -19.27 15.14
C ASP A 3 -2.45 -19.06 14.31
N ARG A 4 -2.56 -19.05 12.99
CA ARG A 4 -1.45 -18.72 12.11
C ARG A 4 -1.25 -17.22 12.21
N GLN A 5 -0.28 -16.84 12.99
CA GLN A 5 0.16 -15.45 13.09
C GLN A 5 0.52 -14.94 11.68
N ILE A 6 -0.18 -13.90 11.22
CA ILE A 6 0.09 -13.25 9.93
C ILE A 6 1.45 -12.58 10.04
N ALA A 7 2.35 -12.92 9.12
CA ALA A 7 3.71 -12.38 9.13
C ALA A 7 3.68 -10.86 8.89
N ASN A 8 4.45 -10.12 9.67
CA ASN A 8 4.77 -8.72 9.36
C ASN A 8 6.07 -8.72 8.57
N ILE A 9 6.01 -8.31 7.31
CA ILE A 9 7.19 -8.20 6.44
C ILE A 9 7.73 -6.77 6.55
N ASP A 10 8.90 -6.66 7.15
CA ASP A 10 9.64 -5.40 7.23
C ASP A 10 10.45 -5.21 5.94
N ILE A 11 9.98 -4.33 5.10
CA ILE A 11 10.56 -4.07 3.77
C ILE A 11 12.02 -3.62 3.86
N SER A 12 12.36 -2.84 4.88
CA SER A 12 13.74 -2.37 5.07
C SER A 12 14.75 -3.48 5.41
N LYS A 13 14.28 -4.64 5.86
CA LYS A 13 15.12 -5.76 6.28
C LYS A 13 15.11 -6.96 5.33
N GLU A 14 14.00 -7.16 4.63
CA GLU A 14 13.76 -8.39 3.86
C GLU A 14 13.94 -8.21 2.35
N TYR A 15 13.92 -6.97 1.85
CA TYR A 15 14.04 -6.75 0.43
C TYR A 15 15.50 -6.61 0.07
N ASP A 16 16.29 -5.90 0.06
CA ASP A 16 17.68 -5.78 -0.40
C ASP A 16 18.41 -4.79 0.51
N GLU A 17 19.45 -5.23 1.19
CA GLU A 17 20.28 -4.38 2.06
C GLU A 17 20.84 -3.15 1.30
N SER A 18 20.89 -3.21 -0.05
CA SER A 18 21.32 -2.10 -0.91
C SER A 18 20.24 -1.01 -1.09
N LEU A 19 18.97 -1.29 -0.77
CA LEU A 19 17.88 -0.34 -0.93
C LEU A 19 17.79 0.69 0.22
N GLY A 20 18.60 0.51 1.25
CA GLY A 20 18.75 1.49 2.31
C GLY A 20 17.46 1.79 3.09
N THR A 21 17.43 2.94 3.74
CA THR A 21 16.30 3.48 4.50
C THR A 21 15.38 4.35 3.64
N ASP A 22 15.30 4.06 2.32
CA ASP A 22 14.46 4.84 1.40
C ASP A 22 12.99 4.78 1.83
N ASP A 23 12.32 5.91 1.82
CA ASP A 23 10.91 6.02 2.19
C ASP A 23 9.97 5.56 1.05
N VAL A 24 10.52 5.42 -0.16
CA VAL A 24 9.82 4.95 -1.36
C VAL A 24 10.61 3.84 -2.02
N HIS A 25 10.02 2.65 -2.11
CA HIS A 25 10.62 1.49 -2.76
C HIS A 25 9.83 1.11 -4.00
N TYR A 26 10.54 0.96 -5.11
CA TYR A 26 9.99 0.49 -6.38
C TYR A 26 10.56 -0.85 -6.78
N GLN A 27 9.70 -1.73 -7.28
CA GLN A 27 10.10 -2.98 -7.92
C GLN A 27 9.19 -3.31 -9.10
N SER A 28 9.73 -3.95 -10.16
CA SER A 28 8.89 -4.61 -11.15
C SER A 28 8.31 -5.92 -10.59
N PHE A 29 7.18 -6.35 -11.12
CA PHE A 29 6.60 -7.66 -10.78
C PHE A 29 7.55 -8.81 -11.04
N ALA A 30 8.31 -8.74 -12.12
CA ALA A 30 9.31 -9.75 -12.45
C ALA A 30 10.39 -9.88 -11.36
N ARG A 31 10.89 -8.75 -10.85
CA ARG A 31 11.90 -8.75 -9.77
C ARG A 31 11.30 -9.26 -8.45
N MET A 32 10.10 -8.82 -8.11
CA MET A 32 9.40 -9.29 -6.91
C MET A 32 9.16 -10.81 -6.98
N ALA A 33 8.69 -11.31 -8.13
CA ALA A 33 8.44 -12.74 -8.34
C ALA A 33 9.74 -13.57 -8.32
N ALA A 34 10.87 -13.02 -8.76
CA ALA A 34 12.17 -13.69 -8.69
C ALA A 34 12.64 -13.86 -7.25
N PHE A 35 12.29 -12.95 -6.36
CA PHE A 35 12.71 -12.96 -4.95
C PHE A 35 11.73 -13.75 -4.06
N PHE A 36 10.45 -13.47 -4.13
CA PHE A 36 9.41 -14.04 -3.26
C PHE A 36 8.62 -15.18 -3.91
N GLY A 37 8.80 -15.42 -5.20
CA GLY A 37 7.94 -16.28 -5.98
C GLY A 37 6.65 -15.57 -6.40
N ARG A 38 5.78 -16.33 -7.10
CA ARG A 38 4.48 -15.83 -7.58
C ARG A 38 3.32 -16.14 -6.65
N HIS A 39 3.61 -16.76 -5.53
CA HIS A 39 2.65 -17.13 -4.50
C HIS A 39 3.07 -16.49 -3.18
N MET A 40 2.54 -15.31 -2.90
CA MET A 40 2.76 -14.63 -1.63
C MET A 40 1.73 -15.08 -0.61
N LEU A 41 2.22 -15.67 0.48
CA LEU A 41 1.38 -16.08 1.61
C LEU A 41 0.83 -14.85 2.34
N PRO A 42 -0.23 -15.02 3.17
CA PRO A 42 -0.78 -13.92 3.96
C PRO A 42 0.28 -13.23 4.80
N HIS A 43 0.44 -11.93 4.58
CA HIS A 43 1.37 -11.05 5.28
C HIS A 43 0.80 -9.63 5.37
N ARG A 44 1.48 -8.75 6.09
CA ARG A 44 1.16 -7.33 6.22
C ARG A 44 2.44 -6.49 6.32
N HIS A 45 2.31 -5.20 6.09
CA HIS A 45 3.34 -4.20 6.31
C HIS A 45 2.81 -3.16 7.29
N GLU A 46 3.47 -2.97 8.43
CA GLU A 46 2.90 -2.13 9.50
C GLU A 46 3.08 -0.63 9.24
N GLN A 47 4.11 -0.22 8.50
CA GLN A 47 4.47 1.19 8.31
C GLN A 47 4.41 1.64 6.85
N TYR A 48 3.89 0.80 5.95
CA TYR A 48 3.95 1.08 4.52
C TYR A 48 2.59 0.90 3.86
N PHE A 49 2.27 1.82 2.97
CA PHE A 49 1.33 1.59 1.89
C PHE A 49 2.01 0.80 0.78
N GLN A 50 1.32 -0.17 0.23
CA GLN A 50 1.82 -0.89 -0.94
C GLN A 50 0.82 -0.82 -2.07
N MET A 51 1.31 -0.49 -3.25
CA MET A 51 0.52 -0.49 -4.49
C MET A 51 1.07 -1.52 -5.45
N HIS A 52 0.17 -2.32 -6.02
CA HIS A 52 0.45 -3.18 -7.15
C HIS A 52 -0.32 -2.65 -8.34
N PHE A 53 0.37 -2.40 -9.43
CA PHE A 53 -0.22 -2.03 -10.71
C PHE A 53 0.10 -3.12 -11.73
N LEU A 54 -0.91 -3.82 -12.19
CA LEU A 54 -0.78 -4.87 -13.20
C LEU A 54 -1.08 -4.30 -14.57
N ASN A 55 -0.12 -4.43 -15.48
CA ASN A 55 -0.24 -4.08 -16.89
C ASN A 55 -0.84 -5.25 -17.70
N SER A 56 -0.48 -6.49 -17.34
CA SER A 56 -0.93 -7.70 -18.00
C SER A 56 -1.06 -8.87 -17.03
N GLY A 57 -1.79 -9.91 -17.44
CA GLY A 57 -2.02 -11.14 -16.68
C GLY A 57 -3.14 -11.04 -15.68
N GLN A 58 -3.24 -12.07 -14.85
CA GLN A 58 -4.29 -12.25 -13.85
C GLN A 58 -3.69 -12.34 -12.45
N ILE A 59 -4.43 -11.88 -11.46
CA ILE A 59 -4.11 -12.00 -10.04
C ILE A 59 -5.28 -12.60 -9.27
N GLU A 60 -4.99 -13.60 -8.45
CA GLU A 60 -5.84 -13.99 -7.34
C GLU A 60 -5.36 -13.27 -6.09
N LEU A 61 -6.19 -12.41 -5.54
CA LEU A 61 -5.85 -11.53 -4.42
C LEU A 61 -6.77 -11.82 -3.24
N GLN A 62 -6.18 -11.98 -2.07
CA GLN A 62 -6.88 -11.81 -0.79
C GLN A 62 -6.44 -10.48 -0.19
N LEU A 63 -7.38 -9.61 0.10
CA LEU A 63 -7.16 -8.29 0.68
C LEU A 63 -8.10 -8.14 1.86
N ASP A 64 -7.57 -8.22 3.08
CA ASP A 64 -8.32 -8.44 4.31
C ASP A 64 -9.20 -9.71 4.17
N ASP A 65 -10.53 -9.58 4.27
CA ASP A 65 -11.50 -10.67 4.13
C ASP A 65 -12.01 -10.89 2.70
N HIS A 66 -11.66 -9.99 1.81
CA HIS A 66 -12.14 -10.01 0.43
C HIS A 66 -11.21 -10.83 -0.46
N ARG A 67 -11.81 -11.60 -1.36
CA ARG A 67 -11.08 -12.33 -2.39
C ARG A 67 -11.48 -11.82 -3.76
N TYR A 68 -10.48 -11.62 -4.58
CA TYR A 68 -10.60 -11.12 -5.94
C TYR A 68 -9.93 -12.11 -6.89
N SER A 69 -10.52 -12.32 -8.04
CA SER A 69 -9.89 -12.97 -9.20
C SER A 69 -10.09 -11.98 -10.34
N VAL A 70 -9.06 -11.25 -10.69
CA VAL A 70 -9.16 -10.08 -11.57
C VAL A 70 -8.04 -10.05 -12.59
N GLU A 71 -8.35 -9.48 -13.74
CA GLU A 71 -7.48 -9.37 -14.91
C GLU A 71 -7.01 -7.92 -15.09
N ALA A 72 -5.77 -7.74 -15.54
CA ALA A 72 -5.19 -6.46 -15.87
C ALA A 72 -5.93 -5.74 -17.02
N PRO A 73 -5.85 -4.40 -17.14
CA PRO A 73 -5.12 -3.50 -16.27
C PRO A 73 -5.87 -3.19 -14.96
N LEU A 74 -5.17 -3.29 -13.86
CA LEU A 74 -5.75 -3.01 -12.55
C LEU A 74 -4.73 -2.45 -11.57
N PHE A 75 -5.21 -1.84 -10.51
CA PHE A 75 -4.38 -1.55 -9.36
C PHE A 75 -4.96 -2.10 -8.06
N VAL A 76 -4.07 -2.42 -7.13
CA VAL A 76 -4.38 -2.80 -5.77
C VAL A 76 -3.67 -1.84 -4.83
N LEU A 77 -4.39 -1.27 -3.87
CA LEU A 77 -3.81 -0.51 -2.77
C LEU A 77 -4.01 -1.28 -1.47
N THR A 78 -2.91 -1.55 -0.81
CA THR A 78 -2.88 -2.15 0.52
C THR A 78 -2.39 -1.11 1.52
N PRO A 79 -3.25 -0.60 2.39
CA PRO A 79 -2.85 0.30 3.48
C PRO A 79 -2.01 -0.41 4.54
N PRO A 80 -1.31 0.35 5.41
CA PRO A 80 -0.59 -0.19 6.54
C PRO A 80 -1.43 -1.16 7.36
N SER A 81 -0.81 -2.26 7.79
CA SER A 81 -1.39 -3.29 8.64
C SER A 81 -2.51 -4.14 8.02
N VAL A 82 -2.94 -3.85 6.80
CA VAL A 82 -3.96 -4.65 6.10
C VAL A 82 -3.35 -5.98 5.63
N PRO A 83 -3.87 -7.13 6.12
CA PRO A 83 -3.41 -8.43 5.66
C PRO A 83 -3.73 -8.64 4.18
N HIS A 84 -2.76 -9.15 3.44
CA HIS A 84 -2.95 -9.48 2.03
C HIS A 84 -2.13 -10.70 1.60
N ALA A 85 -2.61 -11.35 0.57
CA ALA A 85 -1.96 -12.48 -0.09
C ALA A 85 -2.31 -12.47 -1.56
N PHE A 86 -1.43 -12.95 -2.42
CA PHE A 86 -1.75 -13.03 -3.83
C PHE A 86 -1.02 -14.17 -4.56
N ILE A 87 -1.63 -14.60 -5.65
CA ILE A 87 -1.04 -15.52 -6.62
C ILE A 87 -1.14 -14.84 -7.98
N THR A 88 -0.03 -14.79 -8.71
CA THR A 88 0.02 -14.26 -10.07
C THR A 88 0.44 -15.33 -11.07
N GLU A 89 -0.07 -15.26 -12.27
CA GLU A 89 0.33 -16.12 -13.37
C GLU A 89 1.74 -15.76 -13.89
N SER A 90 2.31 -16.64 -14.71
CA SER A 90 3.69 -16.48 -15.21
C SER A 90 3.86 -15.29 -16.16
N ASP A 91 2.81 -14.86 -16.80
CA ASP A 91 2.73 -13.73 -17.74
C ASP A 91 2.27 -12.43 -17.09
N ALA A 92 1.97 -12.46 -15.79
CA ALA A 92 1.65 -11.23 -15.06
C ALA A 92 2.87 -10.30 -14.99
N ASP A 93 2.67 -9.07 -15.44
CA ASP A 93 3.67 -8.01 -15.43
C ASP A 93 3.09 -6.71 -14.88
N GLY A 94 3.97 -5.85 -14.36
CA GLY A 94 3.56 -4.60 -13.74
C GLY A 94 4.58 -4.05 -12.75
N HIS A 95 4.07 -3.23 -11.83
CA HIS A 95 4.87 -2.43 -10.93
C HIS A 95 4.39 -2.58 -9.47
N VAL A 96 5.33 -2.55 -8.54
CA VAL A 96 5.05 -2.51 -7.10
C VAL A 96 5.73 -1.27 -6.51
N LEU A 97 4.97 -0.46 -5.83
CA LEU A 97 5.44 0.71 -5.12
C LEU A 97 5.08 0.59 -3.65
N THR A 98 6.09 0.67 -2.80
CA THR A 98 5.93 0.63 -1.35
C THR A 98 6.39 1.95 -0.79
N VAL A 99 5.53 2.63 -0.05
CA VAL A 99 5.74 4.00 0.41
C VAL A 99 5.45 4.10 1.90
N ARG A 100 6.35 4.71 2.64
CA ARG A 100 6.15 4.96 4.07
C ARG A 100 4.87 5.76 4.32
N GLU A 101 4.16 5.37 5.34
CA GLU A 101 2.85 5.92 5.65
C GLU A 101 2.87 7.42 6.01
N ASP A 102 3.95 7.91 6.59
CA ASP A 102 4.12 9.32 6.95
C ASP A 102 4.21 10.25 5.73
N LEU A 103 4.53 9.73 4.55
CA LEU A 103 4.48 10.47 3.28
C LEU A 103 3.07 10.54 2.67
N ILE A 104 2.21 9.59 3.01
CA ILE A 104 0.89 9.43 2.38
C ILE A 104 -0.24 9.94 3.26
N TRP A 105 -0.17 9.77 4.58
CA TRP A 105 -1.23 10.27 5.47
C TRP A 105 -1.47 11.78 5.35
N PRO A 106 -0.45 12.68 5.24
CA PRO A 106 -0.69 14.10 5.00
C PRO A 106 -1.41 14.39 3.68
N LEU A 107 -1.11 13.60 2.63
CA LEU A 107 -1.78 13.73 1.34
C LEU A 107 -3.24 13.29 1.44
N LEU A 108 -3.51 12.17 2.11
CA LEU A 108 -4.87 11.67 2.32
C LEU A 108 -5.71 12.68 3.11
N GLU A 109 -5.14 13.30 4.12
CA GLU A 109 -5.84 14.30 4.94
C GLU A 109 -6.23 15.55 4.13
N VAL A 110 -5.43 15.93 3.13
CA VAL A 110 -5.78 17.02 2.19
C VAL A 110 -6.89 16.60 1.24
N LEU A 111 -6.86 15.37 0.72
CA LEU A 111 -7.83 14.88 -0.27
C LEU A 111 -9.16 14.46 0.39
N TYR A 112 -9.09 13.88 1.56
CA TYR A 112 -10.20 13.28 2.32
C TYR A 112 -10.04 13.60 3.81
N PRO A 113 -10.41 14.83 4.25
CA PRO A 113 -10.23 15.25 5.63
C PRO A 113 -10.90 14.31 6.65
N GLY A 114 -10.18 13.99 7.71
CA GLY A 114 -10.65 13.11 8.78
C GLY A 114 -10.50 11.60 8.49
N THR A 115 -9.92 11.22 7.36
CA THR A 115 -9.71 9.78 7.03
C THR A 115 -8.80 9.10 8.05
N ARG A 116 -7.77 9.80 8.52
CA ARG A 116 -6.85 9.25 9.51
C ARG A 116 -7.50 9.02 10.86
N GLU A 117 -8.35 9.94 11.29
CA GLU A 117 -8.94 9.91 12.64
C GLU A 117 -10.17 9.00 12.75
N THR A 118 -10.94 8.91 11.67
CA THR A 118 -12.26 8.30 11.74
C THR A 118 -12.36 6.88 11.20
N PHE A 119 -11.67 6.56 10.12
CA PHE A 119 -12.01 5.33 9.38
C PHE A 119 -10.83 4.45 8.98
N GLY A 120 -9.60 4.97 8.92
CA GLY A 120 -8.55 4.29 8.17
C GLY A 120 -8.88 4.21 6.68
N LEU A 121 -7.97 3.72 5.89
CA LEU A 121 -8.19 3.46 4.47
C LEU A 121 -8.38 1.95 4.25
N PRO A 122 -9.47 1.49 3.62
CA PRO A 122 -9.63 0.08 3.29
C PRO A 122 -8.66 -0.32 2.17
N GLY A 123 -8.39 -1.60 2.05
CA GLY A 123 -7.74 -2.13 0.85
C GLY A 123 -8.62 -1.89 -0.38
N ILE A 124 -8.00 -1.51 -1.49
CA ILE A 124 -8.68 -1.17 -2.74
C ILE A 124 -8.19 -2.08 -3.84
N CYS A 125 -9.11 -2.66 -4.61
CA CYS A 125 -8.82 -3.34 -5.85
C CYS A 125 -9.70 -2.72 -6.94
N LEU A 126 -9.10 -2.09 -7.95
CA LEU A 126 -9.80 -1.34 -8.98
C LEU A 126 -9.31 -1.72 -10.37
N SER A 127 -10.25 -2.14 -11.24
CA SER A 127 -9.98 -2.28 -12.67
C SER A 127 -9.85 -0.91 -13.34
N LEU A 128 -8.90 -0.80 -14.25
CA LEU A 128 -8.66 0.38 -15.09
C LEU A 128 -9.02 0.12 -16.56
N ALA A 129 -9.64 -1.01 -16.87
CA ALA A 129 -9.98 -1.40 -18.25
C ALA A 129 -10.85 -0.37 -18.97
N ASP A 130 -11.75 0.28 -18.25
CA ASP A 130 -12.66 1.29 -18.80
C ASP A 130 -12.14 2.73 -18.63
N LYS A 131 -10.84 2.91 -18.33
CA LYS A 131 -10.22 4.21 -18.01
C LYS A 131 -8.91 4.43 -18.78
N PRO A 132 -8.95 4.49 -20.12
CA PRO A 132 -7.76 4.54 -20.95
C PRO A 132 -6.90 5.80 -20.72
N ASP A 133 -7.50 6.94 -20.44
CA ASP A 133 -6.75 8.19 -20.19
C ASP A 133 -5.98 8.13 -18.86
N GLU A 134 -6.62 7.60 -17.83
CA GLU A 134 -6.00 7.38 -16.52
C GLU A 134 -4.90 6.33 -16.59
N LEU A 135 -5.13 5.26 -17.36
CA LEU A 135 -4.14 4.22 -17.60
C LEU A 135 -2.90 4.80 -18.26
N ALA A 136 -3.05 5.56 -19.34
CA ALA A 136 -1.94 6.20 -20.05
C ALA A 136 -1.15 7.18 -19.14
N ALA A 137 -1.85 7.94 -18.30
CA ALA A 137 -1.21 8.83 -17.34
C ALA A 137 -0.39 8.05 -16.30
N LEU A 138 -0.96 6.95 -15.76
CA LEU A 138 -0.28 6.09 -14.80
C LEU A 138 0.95 5.40 -15.40
N GLU A 139 0.86 4.86 -16.61
CA GLU A 139 1.99 4.26 -17.31
C GLU A 139 3.17 5.23 -17.45
N HIS A 140 2.88 6.52 -17.76
CA HIS A 140 3.92 7.52 -17.83
C HIS A 140 4.60 7.76 -16.46
N TYR A 141 3.82 7.85 -15.37
CA TYR A 141 4.39 8.00 -14.02
C TYR A 141 5.21 6.78 -13.61
N TRP A 142 4.78 5.56 -13.95
CA TRP A 142 5.53 4.35 -13.67
C TRP A 142 6.88 4.32 -14.38
N GLN A 143 6.93 4.74 -15.64
CA GLN A 143 8.19 4.87 -16.39
C GLN A 143 9.15 5.88 -15.74
N LEU A 144 8.63 6.99 -15.22
CA LEU A 144 9.44 7.97 -14.48
C LEU A 144 9.98 7.40 -13.17
N ILE A 145 9.13 6.70 -12.40
CA ILE A 145 9.53 6.05 -11.14
C ILE A 145 10.59 4.98 -11.39
N GLU A 146 10.38 4.13 -12.39
CA GLU A 146 11.35 3.08 -12.75
C GLU A 146 12.71 3.68 -13.11
N ARG A 147 12.73 4.70 -13.97
CA ARG A 147 13.96 5.41 -14.33
C ARG A 147 14.64 6.00 -13.11
N GLU A 148 13.91 6.76 -12.29
CA GLU A 148 14.44 7.41 -11.09
C GLU A 148 14.94 6.41 -10.05
N SER A 149 14.33 5.23 -9.95
CA SER A 149 14.76 4.17 -9.03
C SER A 149 16.12 3.55 -9.42
N VAL A 150 16.46 3.56 -10.70
CA VAL A 150 17.73 3.01 -11.22
C VAL A 150 18.83 4.07 -11.24
N GLU A 151 18.49 5.30 -11.62
CA GLU A 151 19.45 6.40 -11.76
C GLU A 151 19.73 7.03 -10.39
N GLN A 152 21.00 7.05 -9.98
CA GLN A 152 21.43 7.63 -8.69
C GLN A 152 21.67 9.16 -8.85
N LEU A 153 20.61 9.89 -9.25
CA LEU A 153 20.70 11.34 -9.48
C LEU A 153 20.52 12.14 -8.18
N PRO A 154 21.09 13.36 -8.10
CA PRO A 154 20.82 14.24 -6.98
C PRO A 154 19.33 14.58 -6.86
N GLY A 155 18.76 14.41 -5.65
CA GLY A 155 17.34 14.64 -5.39
C GLY A 155 16.44 13.46 -5.69
N ARG A 156 16.98 12.27 -6.00
CA ARG A 156 16.25 11.03 -6.29
C ARG A 156 15.13 10.74 -5.29
N GLU A 157 15.44 10.75 -4.00
CA GLU A 157 14.45 10.46 -2.94
C GLU A 157 13.27 11.44 -2.98
N HIS A 158 13.56 12.71 -3.19
CA HIS A 158 12.52 13.73 -3.29
C HIS A 158 11.67 13.56 -4.56
N THR A 159 12.31 13.27 -5.68
CA THR A 159 11.63 13.00 -6.95
C THR A 159 10.71 11.78 -6.83
N LEU A 160 11.20 10.67 -6.26
CA LEU A 160 10.41 9.47 -6.02
C LEU A 160 9.21 9.74 -5.10
N THR A 161 9.40 10.52 -4.05
CA THR A 161 8.31 10.93 -3.15
C THR A 161 7.21 11.68 -3.90
N LEU A 162 7.57 12.68 -4.70
CA LEU A 162 6.60 13.47 -5.49
C LEU A 162 5.86 12.61 -6.52
N LEU A 163 6.57 11.73 -7.21
CA LEU A 163 5.99 10.80 -8.19
C LEU A 163 5.03 9.81 -7.51
N ALA A 164 5.44 9.23 -6.37
CA ALA A 164 4.59 8.36 -5.58
C ALA A 164 3.29 9.07 -5.14
N GLN A 165 3.40 10.27 -4.61
CA GLN A 165 2.23 11.07 -4.21
C GLN A 165 1.32 11.41 -5.40
N ALA A 166 1.87 11.67 -6.58
CA ALA A 166 1.09 11.90 -7.79
C ALA A 166 0.31 10.65 -8.20
N VAL A 167 0.96 9.47 -8.21
CA VAL A 167 0.31 8.18 -8.49
C VAL A 167 -0.80 7.91 -7.48
N PHE A 168 -0.55 8.07 -6.18
CA PHE A 168 -1.57 7.92 -5.13
C PHE A 168 -2.77 8.85 -5.38
N THR A 169 -2.52 10.12 -5.70
CA THR A 169 -3.59 11.09 -5.97
C THR A 169 -4.46 10.66 -7.14
N LEU A 170 -3.86 10.22 -8.24
CA LEU A 170 -4.59 9.76 -9.42
C LEU A 170 -5.44 8.52 -9.11
N LEU A 171 -4.86 7.55 -8.41
CA LEU A 171 -5.55 6.31 -8.08
C LEU A 171 -6.72 6.54 -7.11
N LEU A 172 -6.53 7.35 -6.08
CA LEU A 172 -7.57 7.65 -5.10
C LEU A 172 -8.74 8.43 -5.70
N ARG A 173 -8.51 9.33 -6.65
CA ARG A 173 -9.59 9.99 -7.41
C ARG A 173 -10.48 8.99 -8.15
N ASN A 174 -9.88 7.91 -8.63
CA ASN A 174 -10.57 6.85 -9.36
C ASN A 174 -11.27 5.85 -8.45
N ALA A 175 -10.80 5.68 -7.23
CA ALA A 175 -11.33 4.71 -6.28
C ALA A 175 -12.69 5.09 -5.69
N LYS A 176 -13.12 6.38 -5.83
CA LYS A 176 -14.36 6.91 -5.23
C LYS A 176 -14.50 6.40 -3.81
N LEU A 177 -13.65 6.91 -2.92
CA LEU A 177 -13.72 6.60 -1.49
C LEU A 177 -15.03 7.19 -0.93
N ASP A 178 -16.14 6.53 -1.22
CA ASP A 178 -17.44 6.86 -0.63
C ASP A 178 -17.41 6.46 0.84
N ASP A 179 -18.19 7.14 1.68
CA ASP A 179 -18.38 6.84 3.11
C ASP A 179 -18.73 5.36 3.40
N HIS A 180 -19.17 4.62 2.38
CA HIS A 180 -19.48 3.19 2.46
C HIS A 180 -18.22 2.27 2.39
N ALA A 181 -17.13 2.67 1.78
CA ALA A 181 -15.91 1.85 1.74
C ALA A 181 -15.32 1.67 3.15
N ALA A 182 -15.41 2.71 3.97
CA ALA A 182 -15.01 2.64 5.38
C ALA A 182 -15.91 1.75 6.25
N SER A 183 -17.14 1.48 5.85
CA SER A 183 -18.07 0.62 6.59
C SER A 183 -17.77 -0.88 6.44
N GLY A 184 -17.04 -1.28 5.41
CA GLY A 184 -16.68 -2.68 5.15
C GLY A 184 -15.46 -3.18 5.95
N MET A 185 -14.68 -2.28 6.53
CA MET A 185 -13.48 -2.69 7.28
C MET A 185 -13.87 -3.23 8.67
N ARG A 186 -13.25 -4.35 9.08
CA ARG A 186 -13.50 -4.92 10.42
C ARG A 186 -13.23 -3.91 11.52
N GLY A 187 -14.10 -3.88 12.55
CA GLY A 187 -13.90 -3.03 13.73
C GLY A 187 -12.54 -3.25 14.40
N GLU A 188 -12.06 -4.51 14.44
CA GLU A 188 -10.76 -4.87 14.99
C GLU A 188 -9.59 -4.27 14.19
N LEU A 189 -9.67 -4.26 12.85
CA LEU A 189 -8.63 -3.66 12.02
C LEU A 189 -8.61 -2.13 12.17
N LYS A 190 -9.78 -1.49 12.22
CA LYS A 190 -9.91 -0.05 12.51
C LYS A 190 -9.30 0.29 13.87
N LEU A 191 -9.62 -0.50 14.88
CA LEU A 191 -9.08 -0.33 16.24
C LEU A 191 -7.55 -0.48 16.24
N PHE A 192 -7.03 -1.47 15.53
CA PHE A 192 -5.59 -1.71 15.42
C PHE A 192 -4.87 -0.58 14.69
N GLN A 193 -5.41 -0.10 13.56
CA GLN A 193 -4.84 1.04 12.84
C GLN A 193 -4.88 2.31 13.70
N ARG A 194 -5.99 2.58 14.40
CA ARG A 194 -6.11 3.71 15.32
C ARG A 194 -5.11 3.61 16.48
N PHE A 195 -4.91 2.41 17.02
CA PHE A 195 -3.91 2.17 18.06
C PHE A 195 -2.50 2.48 17.59
N ASN A 196 -2.11 2.02 16.40
CA ASN A 196 -0.79 2.32 15.82
C ASN A 196 -0.60 3.83 15.63
N MET A 197 -1.61 4.54 15.10
CA MET A 197 -1.54 5.99 14.96
C MET A 197 -1.37 6.72 16.30
N LEU A 198 -2.05 6.26 17.35
CA LEU A 198 -1.90 6.83 18.69
C LEU A 198 -0.50 6.59 19.24
N ILE A 199 0.09 5.42 19.01
CA ILE A 199 1.48 5.15 19.37
C ILE A 199 2.41 6.14 18.67
N GLU A 200 2.34 6.28 17.36
CA GLU A 200 3.18 7.19 16.58
C GLU A 200 3.03 8.66 17.05
N SER A 201 1.82 9.07 17.41
CA SER A 201 1.54 10.44 17.84
C SER A 201 2.00 10.75 19.26
N HIS A 202 2.04 9.74 20.14
CA HIS A 202 2.19 9.95 21.59
C HIS A 202 3.34 9.17 22.24
N PHE A 203 4.13 8.39 21.46
CA PHE A 203 5.23 7.60 22.06
C PHE A 203 6.26 8.47 22.80
N HIS A 204 6.51 9.69 22.35
CA HIS A 204 7.38 10.65 23.06
C HIS A 204 6.81 11.15 24.39
N GLN A 205 5.51 11.00 24.61
CA GLN A 205 4.82 11.43 25.82
C GLN A 205 4.80 10.33 26.90
N HIS A 206 5.40 9.17 26.59
CA HIS A 206 5.48 8.01 27.49
C HIS A 206 4.10 7.52 27.99
N TRP A 207 3.10 7.54 27.12
CA TRP A 207 1.77 7.02 27.45
C TRP A 207 1.85 5.56 27.89
N THR A 208 1.04 5.24 28.89
CA THR A 208 0.87 3.86 29.37
C THR A 208 -0.22 3.14 28.54
N VAL A 209 -0.26 1.81 28.61
CA VAL A 209 -1.33 1.03 27.97
C VAL A 209 -2.74 1.50 28.35
N PRO A 210 -3.04 1.84 29.63
CA PRO A 210 -4.31 2.45 30.00
C PRO A 210 -4.61 3.78 29.32
N ASP A 211 -3.60 4.64 29.06
CA ASP A 211 -3.81 5.93 28.38
C ASP A 211 -4.27 5.70 26.93
N TYR A 212 -3.60 4.79 26.21
CA TYR A 212 -4.02 4.38 24.87
C TYR A 212 -5.41 3.74 24.87
N ALA A 213 -5.71 2.88 25.82
CA ALA A 213 -7.01 2.24 25.92
C ALA A 213 -8.16 3.26 26.15
N ASN A 214 -7.92 4.28 26.97
CA ASN A 214 -8.90 5.34 27.21
C ASN A 214 -9.17 6.20 25.96
N GLU A 215 -8.17 6.42 25.12
CA GLU A 215 -8.33 7.22 23.89
C GLU A 215 -8.96 6.42 22.75
N LEU A 216 -8.91 5.10 22.82
CA LEU A 216 -9.52 4.20 21.83
C LEU A 216 -11.03 3.98 22.04
N HIS A 217 -11.55 4.33 23.19
CA HIS A 217 -12.98 4.26 23.54
C HIS A 217 -13.70 5.56 23.19
#